data_25a0bf9a674fe9aa392b99cc56049f97
#
_entry.id   25a0bf9a674fe9aa392b99cc56049f97
#
_cell.length_a   1.000
_cell.length_b   1.000
_cell.length_c   1.000
_cell.angle_alpha   90.00
_cell.angle_beta   90.00
_cell.angle_gamma   90.00
#
_symmetry.space_group_name_H-M   'P 1'
#
loop_
_entity.id
_entity.type
_entity.pdbx_description
1 polymer ?
#
loop_
_entity_poly.entity_id
_entity_poly.type
_entity_poly.pdbx_seq_one_letter_code
_entity_poly.pdbx_strand_id
1 'polypeptide(L)'
;MFFDKNKYMKMKIIFIYFILCFNFQIKAFIRDPSLGEIKINLFSKLDSIKKIGRYYIKEDIIYLAQSGSAIEFYLIAKSALITLDGGNSHLYEDFYKPRYAIYLNDKKFMDTKIYSKETKILLFNYDTIKEVKIRIILLSEAICGNIGIKDIYAYSYQYNEEIINPTEKKKHLIEFIGDSITCGFGIESKASYEFFDTSTQNFEKTYAYIASKLLDFDYSTVCYSGCGIITPGSKMPQRYTKVNVYIGDLEWDFTKNETKPDIIVINLGTNDKDFALSFKEGTYPYDYANFLKLVRNKNPDAIIICIYGMMGGHELFYLIKEGIESLKDDKIYGYLFPEQKGEDGMGAQLHPNEISNKKWGKQLAEIIKDILEKK
;
A
#
# COMPACT_ATOMS: atom_id res chain seq x y z
N MET A 1 40.29 -3.49 21.69
CA MET A 1 38.90 -3.90 21.33
C MET A 1 39.03 -5.25 20.61
N PHE A 2 38.90 -6.36 21.34
CA PHE A 2 39.08 -7.70 20.78
C PHE A 2 37.77 -8.13 20.09
N PHE A 3 37.81 -8.23 18.77
CA PHE A 3 36.74 -8.83 18.00
C PHE A 3 36.71 -10.33 18.24
N ASP A 4 35.61 -10.84 18.77
CA ASP A 4 35.43 -12.27 19.05
C ASP A 4 35.24 -13.06 17.73
N LYS A 5 36.38 -13.56 17.21
CA LYS A 5 36.43 -14.41 16.01
C LYS A 5 35.57 -15.68 16.11
N ASN A 6 35.29 -16.16 17.33
CA ASN A 6 34.46 -17.35 17.55
C ASN A 6 32.97 -17.09 17.31
N LYS A 7 32.50 -15.87 17.58
CA LYS A 7 31.09 -15.49 17.30
C LYS A 7 30.84 -15.39 15.80
N TYR A 8 31.80 -14.84 15.05
CA TYR A 8 31.72 -14.73 13.58
C TYR A 8 31.81 -16.10 12.88
N MET A 9 32.61 -17.02 13.41
CA MET A 9 32.75 -18.38 12.88
C MET A 9 31.46 -19.20 13.15
N LYS A 10 30.83 -19.05 14.32
CA LYS A 10 29.54 -19.69 14.62
C LYS A 10 28.42 -19.16 13.74
N MET A 11 28.37 -17.85 13.49
CA MET A 11 27.36 -17.26 12.57
C MET A 11 27.59 -17.74 11.12
N LYS A 12 28.83 -17.85 10.62
CA LYS A 12 29.10 -18.41 9.29
C LYS A 12 28.68 -19.88 9.18
N ILE A 13 28.94 -20.68 10.23
CA ILE A 13 28.54 -22.10 10.25
C ILE A 13 27.01 -22.23 10.27
N ILE A 14 26.28 -21.40 11.03
CA ILE A 14 24.83 -21.40 11.04
C ILE A 14 24.28 -20.97 9.69
N PHE A 15 24.90 -19.96 9.04
CA PHE A 15 24.47 -19.49 7.71
C PHE A 15 24.73 -20.54 6.61
N ILE A 16 25.85 -21.24 6.68
CA ILE A 16 26.19 -22.35 5.77
C ILE A 16 25.28 -23.56 6.01
N TYR A 17 24.92 -23.85 7.27
CA TYR A 17 23.94 -24.89 7.60
C TYR A 17 22.53 -24.51 7.09
N PHE A 18 22.15 -23.25 7.20
CA PHE A 18 20.87 -22.74 6.67
C PHE A 18 20.82 -22.83 5.14
N ILE A 19 21.91 -22.46 4.45
CA ILE A 19 22.03 -22.58 2.99
C ILE A 19 22.06 -24.06 2.55
N LEU A 20 22.73 -24.93 3.29
CA LEU A 20 22.79 -26.36 2.99
C LEU A 20 21.46 -27.06 3.27
N CYS A 21 20.76 -26.72 4.36
CA CYS A 21 19.41 -27.20 4.64
C CYS A 21 18.41 -26.66 3.62
N PHE A 22 18.56 -25.39 3.18
CA PHE A 22 17.71 -24.79 2.16
C PHE A 22 17.92 -25.45 0.79
N ASN A 23 19.17 -25.73 0.40
CA ASN A 23 19.47 -26.49 -0.82
C ASN A 23 19.07 -27.97 -0.72
N PHE A 24 19.08 -28.56 0.48
CA PHE A 24 18.64 -29.94 0.70
C PHE A 24 17.12 -30.04 0.70
N GLN A 25 16.39 -29.04 1.24
CA GLN A 25 14.94 -28.97 1.15
C GLN A 25 14.48 -28.71 -0.29
N ILE A 26 15.18 -27.86 -1.06
CA ILE A 26 14.89 -27.66 -2.48
C ILE A 26 15.13 -28.96 -3.27
N LYS A 27 16.17 -29.76 -2.94
CA LYS A 27 16.40 -31.06 -3.60
C LYS A 27 15.43 -32.16 -3.17
N ALA A 28 14.93 -32.14 -1.92
CA ALA A 28 13.87 -33.03 -1.47
C ALA A 28 12.51 -32.68 -2.09
N PHE A 29 12.32 -31.42 -2.50
CA PHE A 29 11.15 -30.88 -3.16
C PHE A 29 10.89 -31.49 -4.56
N ILE A 30 11.93 -31.99 -5.23
CA ILE A 30 11.90 -32.49 -6.63
C ILE A 30 11.62 -34.01 -6.70
N ARG A 31 11.26 -34.69 -5.62
CA ARG A 31 11.27 -36.16 -5.57
C ARG A 31 9.94 -36.91 -5.42
N ASP A 32 8.80 -36.26 -5.63
CA ASP A 32 7.54 -36.98 -5.76
C ASP A 32 7.19 -37.13 -7.26
N PRO A 33 7.34 -38.31 -7.87
CA PRO A 33 7.16 -38.48 -9.31
C PRO A 33 5.70 -38.34 -9.75
N SER A 34 4.74 -38.29 -8.82
CA SER A 34 3.31 -38.11 -9.14
C SER A 34 2.92 -36.65 -9.33
N LEU A 35 3.78 -35.69 -8.93
CA LEU A 35 3.53 -34.26 -8.98
C LEU A 35 4.52 -33.58 -9.91
N GLY A 36 4.06 -32.64 -10.73
CA GLY A 36 4.91 -31.82 -11.58
C GLY A 36 5.23 -30.46 -10.98
N GLU A 37 6.46 -29.99 -11.21
CA GLU A 37 6.81 -28.61 -11.00
C GLU A 37 6.19 -27.75 -12.12
N ILE A 38 5.42 -26.74 -11.76
CA ILE A 38 4.82 -25.79 -12.67
C ILE A 38 5.40 -24.42 -12.37
N LYS A 39 6.12 -23.87 -13.34
CA LYS A 39 6.54 -22.46 -13.28
C LYS A 39 5.45 -21.60 -13.89
N ILE A 40 4.96 -20.64 -13.10
CA ILE A 40 3.93 -19.71 -13.49
C ILE A 40 4.52 -18.31 -13.51
N ASN A 41 4.60 -17.71 -14.68
CA ASN A 41 4.81 -16.28 -14.79
C ASN A 41 3.50 -15.58 -14.45
N LEU A 42 3.49 -14.78 -13.37
CA LEU A 42 2.25 -14.16 -12.88
C LEU A 42 1.68 -13.12 -13.85
N PHE A 43 2.51 -12.51 -14.69
CA PHE A 43 2.03 -11.62 -15.74
C PHE A 43 1.11 -12.36 -16.73
N SER A 44 1.41 -13.62 -17.07
CA SER A 44 0.57 -14.43 -17.97
C SER A 44 -0.78 -14.82 -17.33
N LYS A 45 -0.98 -14.58 -16.05
CA LYS A 45 -2.18 -14.94 -15.27
C LYS A 45 -2.86 -13.71 -14.64
N LEU A 46 -2.71 -12.53 -15.24
CA LEU A 46 -3.26 -11.27 -14.70
C LEU A 46 -4.77 -11.33 -14.41
N ASP A 47 -5.55 -12.05 -15.22
CA ASP A 47 -7.00 -12.21 -15.02
C ASP A 47 -7.34 -13.15 -13.87
N SER A 48 -6.40 -14.03 -13.51
CA SER A 48 -6.53 -14.97 -12.38
C SER A 48 -6.00 -14.38 -11.06
N ILE A 49 -5.61 -13.10 -11.04
CA ILE A 49 -5.05 -12.42 -9.88
C ILE A 49 -5.85 -11.14 -9.61
N LYS A 50 -6.32 -10.98 -8.37
CA LYS A 50 -6.88 -9.71 -7.92
C LYS A 50 -5.75 -8.71 -7.66
N LYS A 51 -5.77 -7.59 -8.38
CA LYS A 51 -4.87 -6.45 -8.18
C LYS A 51 -5.56 -5.43 -7.29
N ILE A 52 -4.89 -4.96 -6.26
CA ILE A 52 -5.37 -3.98 -5.28
C ILE A 52 -4.47 -2.75 -5.38
N GLY A 53 -5.05 -1.58 -5.64
CA GLY A 53 -4.32 -0.34 -5.81
C GLY A 53 -3.57 -0.24 -7.15
N ARG A 54 -2.66 0.75 -7.25
CA ARG A 54 -1.92 1.02 -8.48
C ARG A 54 -0.72 0.09 -8.63
N TYR A 55 -0.53 -0.41 -9.83
CA TYR A 55 0.57 -1.29 -10.21
C TYR A 55 1.06 -0.95 -11.63
N TYR A 56 2.23 -1.41 -11.99
CA TYR A 56 2.73 -1.38 -13.35
C TYR A 56 3.43 -2.69 -13.72
N ILE A 57 3.59 -2.88 -15.01
CA ILE A 57 4.26 -4.06 -15.54
C ILE A 57 5.52 -3.61 -16.26
N LYS A 58 6.62 -4.27 -15.95
CA LYS A 58 7.90 -4.08 -16.63
C LYS A 58 8.60 -5.44 -16.75
N GLU A 59 9.01 -5.81 -17.96
CA GLU A 59 9.74 -7.06 -18.23
C GLU A 59 8.99 -8.29 -17.68
N ASP A 60 7.67 -8.35 -17.91
CA ASP A 60 6.77 -9.40 -17.44
C ASP A 60 6.74 -9.58 -15.90
N ILE A 61 7.08 -8.55 -15.16
CA ILE A 61 7.02 -8.49 -13.70
C ILE A 61 5.94 -7.49 -13.27
N ILE A 62 5.10 -7.87 -12.32
CA ILE A 62 4.07 -7.01 -11.73
C ILE A 62 4.66 -6.26 -10.54
N TYR A 63 4.80 -4.94 -10.64
CA TYR A 63 5.32 -4.09 -9.57
C TYR A 63 4.19 -3.39 -8.82
N LEU A 64 4.19 -3.49 -7.50
CA LEU A 64 3.31 -2.75 -6.61
C LEU A 64 3.81 -1.30 -6.49
N ALA A 65 2.94 -0.30 -6.74
CA ALA A 65 3.38 1.06 -7.02
C ALA A 65 3.11 2.10 -5.93
N GLN A 66 2.17 1.84 -5.01
CA GLN A 66 1.74 2.77 -3.97
C GLN A 66 1.64 2.06 -2.62
N SER A 67 1.61 2.80 -1.51
CA SER A 67 1.33 2.23 -0.18
C SER A 67 0.05 1.42 -0.21
N GLY A 68 0.09 0.20 0.28
CA GLY A 68 -1.05 -0.69 0.29
C GLY A 68 -1.36 -1.40 -1.01
N SER A 69 -0.65 -1.09 -2.12
CA SER A 69 -0.81 -1.88 -3.35
C SER A 69 -0.49 -3.34 -3.09
N ALA A 70 -1.32 -4.24 -3.62
CA ALA A 70 -1.20 -5.66 -3.36
C ALA A 70 -1.66 -6.51 -4.55
N ILE A 71 -1.25 -7.77 -4.55
CA ILE A 71 -1.92 -8.84 -5.31
C ILE A 71 -2.51 -9.87 -4.35
N GLU A 72 -3.62 -10.47 -4.75
CA GLU A 72 -4.30 -11.51 -3.98
C GLU A 72 -4.89 -12.58 -4.90
N PHE A 73 -4.68 -13.86 -4.57
CA PHE A 73 -5.16 -14.99 -5.35
C PHE A 73 -5.18 -16.26 -4.51
N TYR A 74 -5.92 -17.26 -4.97
CA TYR A 74 -5.84 -18.65 -4.49
C TYR A 74 -4.85 -19.43 -5.34
N LEU A 75 -4.03 -20.26 -4.69
CA LEU A 75 -3.12 -21.20 -5.33
C LEU A 75 -3.41 -22.62 -4.84
N ILE A 76 -3.69 -23.53 -5.79
CA ILE A 76 -3.92 -24.95 -5.52
C ILE A 76 -2.61 -25.70 -5.74
N ALA A 77 -1.92 -26.06 -4.65
CA ALA A 77 -0.62 -26.74 -4.74
C ALA A 77 -0.29 -27.51 -3.45
N LYS A 78 0.64 -28.47 -3.56
CA LYS A 78 1.28 -29.12 -2.42
C LYS A 78 2.32 -28.20 -1.80
N SER A 79 3.05 -27.46 -2.62
CA SER A 79 4.05 -26.50 -2.17
C SER A 79 4.22 -25.38 -3.17
N ALA A 80 4.69 -24.23 -2.71
CA ALA A 80 4.92 -23.06 -3.55
C ALA A 80 6.15 -22.26 -3.10
N LEU A 81 6.93 -21.82 -4.09
CA LEU A 81 8.02 -20.88 -3.95
C LEU A 81 7.72 -19.67 -4.83
N ILE A 82 7.80 -18.46 -4.28
CA ILE A 82 7.63 -17.23 -5.03
C ILE A 82 8.95 -16.53 -5.26
N THR A 83 9.08 -15.88 -6.41
CA THR A 83 10.22 -15.02 -6.75
C THR A 83 9.77 -13.57 -6.75
N LEU A 84 10.35 -12.75 -5.86
CA LEU A 84 10.19 -11.31 -5.81
C LEU A 84 11.39 -10.62 -6.47
N ASP A 85 11.12 -9.50 -7.13
CA ASP A 85 12.13 -8.62 -7.72
C ASP A 85 12.20 -7.30 -6.93
N GLY A 86 13.39 -6.98 -6.42
CA GLY A 86 13.66 -5.72 -5.72
C GLY A 86 14.02 -4.57 -6.64
N GLY A 87 14.10 -4.80 -7.95
CA GLY A 87 14.53 -3.79 -8.92
C GLY A 87 15.82 -3.11 -8.49
N ASN A 88 15.81 -1.79 -8.47
CA ASN A 88 16.90 -0.97 -7.90
C ASN A 88 16.69 -0.66 -6.41
N SER A 89 15.52 -0.94 -5.85
CA SER A 89 15.19 -0.58 -4.46
C SER A 89 16.04 -1.32 -3.43
N HIS A 90 16.59 -2.50 -3.79
CA HIS A 90 17.52 -3.24 -2.93
C HIS A 90 18.84 -2.50 -2.68
N LEU A 91 19.18 -1.52 -3.53
CA LEU A 91 20.38 -0.68 -3.41
C LEU A 91 20.19 0.53 -2.49
N TYR A 92 18.94 0.84 -2.12
CA TYR A 92 18.66 1.95 -1.23
C TYR A 92 19.26 1.74 0.15
N GLU A 93 19.48 2.83 0.89
CA GLU A 93 19.85 2.77 2.30
C GLU A 93 18.80 1.98 3.09
N ASP A 94 19.21 1.32 4.18
CA ASP A 94 18.34 0.38 4.88
C ASP A 94 17.01 1.01 5.32
N PHE A 95 17.04 2.24 5.81
CA PHE A 95 15.84 2.97 6.24
C PHE A 95 14.88 3.35 5.12
N TYR A 96 15.30 3.22 3.83
CA TYR A 96 14.49 3.48 2.64
C TYR A 96 14.12 2.21 1.85
N LYS A 97 14.61 1.03 2.22
CA LYS A 97 14.22 -0.21 1.50
C LYS A 97 12.72 -0.46 1.63
N PRO A 98 12.01 -0.79 0.54
CA PRO A 98 10.57 -1.03 0.61
C PRO A 98 10.25 -2.20 1.54
N ARG A 99 9.27 -1.97 2.44
CA ARG A 99 8.72 -2.97 3.35
C ARG A 99 7.48 -3.60 2.75
N TYR A 100 7.38 -4.91 2.86
CA TYR A 100 6.24 -5.67 2.37
C TYR A 100 5.84 -6.76 3.36
N ALA A 101 4.59 -7.22 3.21
CA ALA A 101 4.12 -8.39 3.94
C ALA A 101 3.54 -9.44 2.98
N ILE A 102 3.63 -10.71 3.40
CA ILE A 102 3.00 -11.86 2.76
C ILE A 102 2.04 -12.47 3.75
N TYR A 103 0.84 -12.77 3.28
CA TYR A 103 -0.20 -13.46 4.04
C TYR A 103 -0.54 -14.78 3.37
N LEU A 104 -0.72 -15.82 4.18
CA LEU A 104 -1.21 -17.13 3.78
C LEU A 104 -2.50 -17.41 4.58
N ASN A 105 -3.62 -17.60 3.87
CA ASN A 105 -4.93 -17.79 4.49
C ASN A 105 -5.25 -16.71 5.54
N ASP A 106 -5.03 -15.44 5.17
CA ASP A 106 -5.23 -14.24 5.97
C ASP A 106 -4.35 -14.13 7.24
N LYS A 107 -3.41 -15.05 7.45
CA LYS A 107 -2.42 -14.98 8.52
C LYS A 107 -1.11 -14.42 7.99
N LYS A 108 -0.56 -13.43 8.69
CA LYS A 108 0.73 -12.84 8.34
C LYS A 108 1.81 -13.91 8.42
N PHE A 109 2.40 -14.24 7.28
CA PHE A 109 3.50 -15.19 7.15
C PHE A 109 4.86 -14.52 7.23
N MET A 110 4.98 -13.34 6.60
CA MET A 110 6.23 -12.57 6.54
C MET A 110 5.93 -11.08 6.56
N ASP A 111 6.81 -10.30 7.19
CA ASP A 111 6.81 -8.84 7.19
C ASP A 111 8.28 -8.40 7.27
N THR A 112 8.80 -7.84 6.17
CA THR A 112 10.23 -7.53 6.04
C THR A 112 10.48 -6.50 4.94
N LYS A 113 11.73 -6.06 4.80
CA LYS A 113 12.20 -5.21 3.70
C LYS A 113 12.80 -6.06 2.58
N ILE A 114 12.87 -5.51 1.36
CA ILE A 114 13.56 -6.17 0.24
C ILE A 114 15.07 -5.86 0.29
N TYR A 115 15.90 -6.89 0.40
CA TYR A 115 17.36 -6.74 0.55
C TYR A 115 18.16 -7.16 -0.67
N SER A 116 17.53 -7.83 -1.63
CA SER A 116 18.19 -8.38 -2.81
C SER A 116 17.43 -8.03 -4.08
N LYS A 117 18.15 -8.01 -5.21
CA LYS A 117 17.53 -7.81 -6.52
C LYS A 117 16.50 -8.90 -6.81
N GLU A 118 16.83 -10.14 -6.49
CA GLU A 118 15.91 -11.29 -6.59
C GLU A 118 15.87 -12.02 -5.24
N THR A 119 14.65 -12.27 -4.75
CA THR A 119 14.43 -12.99 -3.49
C THR A 119 13.45 -14.13 -3.74
N LYS A 120 13.87 -15.36 -3.39
CA LYS A 120 13.03 -16.55 -3.48
C LYS A 120 12.55 -16.94 -2.09
N ILE A 121 11.24 -17.12 -1.94
CA ILE A 121 10.59 -17.40 -0.66
C ILE A 121 9.76 -18.66 -0.80
N LEU A 122 10.07 -19.68 0.00
CA LEU A 122 9.22 -20.85 0.16
C LEU A 122 7.99 -20.44 0.98
N LEU A 123 6.83 -20.39 0.33
CA LEU A 123 5.58 -19.97 0.97
C LEU A 123 5.01 -21.09 1.85
N PHE A 124 4.95 -22.31 1.31
CA PHE A 124 4.47 -23.48 2.03
C PHE A 124 4.97 -24.78 1.40
N ASN A 125 4.96 -25.84 2.20
CA ASN A 125 5.21 -27.21 1.77
C ASN A 125 4.37 -28.16 2.63
N TYR A 126 3.31 -28.71 2.07
CA TYR A 126 2.35 -29.59 2.73
C TYR A 126 2.54 -31.02 2.25
N ASP A 127 1.97 -31.99 2.98
CA ASP A 127 1.98 -33.41 2.57
C ASP A 127 0.99 -33.68 1.44
N THR A 128 -0.04 -32.86 1.29
CA THR A 128 -1.10 -32.99 0.26
C THR A 128 -1.34 -31.66 -0.43
N ILE A 129 -1.96 -31.69 -1.60
CA ILE A 129 -2.41 -30.48 -2.31
C ILE A 129 -3.49 -29.78 -1.49
N LYS A 130 -3.35 -28.46 -1.36
CA LYS A 130 -4.32 -27.57 -0.72
C LYS A 130 -4.52 -26.31 -1.53
N GLU A 131 -5.68 -25.71 -1.38
CA GLU A 131 -5.92 -24.35 -1.81
C GLU A 131 -5.42 -23.40 -0.71
N VAL A 132 -4.59 -22.45 -1.10
CA VAL A 132 -3.99 -21.46 -0.19
C VAL A 132 -4.24 -20.07 -0.75
N LYS A 133 -4.88 -19.22 0.04
CA LYS A 133 -4.99 -17.80 -0.26
C LYS A 133 -3.65 -17.11 -0.02
N ILE A 134 -3.12 -16.45 -1.04
CA ILE A 134 -1.86 -15.70 -0.98
C ILE A 134 -2.17 -14.23 -1.19
N ARG A 135 -1.65 -13.36 -0.32
CA ARG A 135 -1.67 -11.92 -0.48
C ARG A 135 -0.28 -11.36 -0.27
N ILE A 136 0.17 -10.52 -1.18
CA ILE A 136 1.44 -9.79 -1.09
C ILE A 136 1.13 -8.32 -1.17
N ILE A 137 1.56 -7.55 -0.17
CA ILE A 137 1.24 -6.13 -0.01
C ILE A 137 2.51 -5.30 0.22
N LEU A 138 2.60 -4.15 -0.45
CA LEU A 138 3.59 -3.13 -0.18
C LEU A 138 3.13 -2.27 0.99
N LEU A 139 3.90 -2.23 2.08
CA LEU A 139 3.55 -1.51 3.31
C LEU A 139 4.09 -0.09 3.35
N SER A 140 5.22 0.16 2.68
CA SER A 140 5.88 1.46 2.61
C SER A 140 5.43 2.28 1.40
N GLU A 141 5.74 3.57 1.40
CA GLU A 141 5.34 4.49 0.34
C GLU A 141 6.22 4.43 -0.92
N ALA A 142 5.69 5.02 -1.98
CA ALA A 142 6.24 4.99 -3.33
C ALA A 142 7.69 5.51 -3.47
N ILE A 143 8.11 6.48 -2.65
CA ILE A 143 9.49 7.01 -2.67
C ILE A 143 10.50 5.98 -2.17
N CYS A 144 10.07 5.06 -1.31
CA CYS A 144 10.91 4.00 -0.77
C CYS A 144 11.16 2.88 -1.79
N GLY A 145 10.57 2.98 -2.98
CA GLY A 145 10.70 2.01 -4.05
C GLY A 145 9.55 1.00 -4.08
N ASN A 146 9.68 0.04 -4.98
CA ASN A 146 8.64 -0.91 -5.31
C ASN A 146 9.15 -2.34 -5.14
N ILE A 147 8.23 -3.28 -5.01
CA ILE A 147 8.52 -4.72 -5.12
C ILE A 147 7.82 -5.28 -6.34
N GLY A 148 8.55 -6.07 -7.11
CA GLY A 148 8.04 -6.83 -8.25
C GLY A 148 7.69 -8.26 -7.86
N ILE A 149 6.62 -8.78 -8.40
CA ILE A 149 6.24 -10.20 -8.27
C ILE A 149 6.41 -10.83 -9.64
N LYS A 150 7.36 -11.79 -9.72
CA LYS A 150 7.85 -12.34 -10.99
C LYS A 150 7.23 -13.68 -11.32
N ASP A 151 7.60 -14.70 -10.55
CA ASP A 151 7.25 -16.08 -10.81
C ASP A 151 6.78 -16.81 -9.55
N ILE A 152 5.91 -17.79 -9.73
CA ILE A 152 5.61 -18.81 -8.73
C ILE A 152 6.03 -20.16 -9.29
N TYR A 153 6.75 -20.93 -8.49
CA TYR A 153 7.02 -22.35 -8.73
C TYR A 153 6.12 -23.15 -7.80
N ALA A 154 5.11 -23.76 -8.37
CA ALA A 154 4.13 -24.56 -7.66
C ALA A 154 4.34 -26.04 -7.93
N TYR A 155 4.15 -26.88 -6.91
CA TYR A 155 4.15 -28.32 -7.04
C TYR A 155 2.70 -28.81 -6.98
N SER A 156 2.15 -29.18 -8.14
CA SER A 156 0.74 -29.55 -8.29
C SER A 156 0.57 -30.65 -9.33
N TYR A 157 -0.65 -31.16 -9.52
CA TYR A 157 -0.96 -32.11 -10.60
C TYR A 157 -0.75 -31.47 -11.96
N GLN A 158 0.07 -32.08 -12.81
CA GLN A 158 0.63 -31.51 -14.04
C GLN A 158 -0.39 -31.07 -15.10
N TYR A 159 -1.64 -31.47 -14.99
CA TYR A 159 -2.66 -31.22 -16.02
C TYR A 159 -3.81 -30.34 -15.57
N ASN A 160 -3.68 -29.66 -14.44
CA ASN A 160 -4.69 -28.72 -13.97
C ASN A 160 -4.30 -27.29 -14.36
N GLU A 161 -4.94 -26.76 -15.40
CA GLU A 161 -4.69 -25.40 -15.90
C GLU A 161 -5.17 -24.30 -14.94
N GLU A 162 -6.05 -24.63 -14.01
CA GLU A 162 -6.70 -23.68 -13.08
C GLU A 162 -6.14 -23.77 -11.66
N ILE A 163 -4.81 -23.72 -11.53
CA ILE A 163 -4.21 -23.76 -10.20
C ILE A 163 -4.10 -22.36 -9.54
N ILE A 164 -4.33 -21.28 -10.30
CA ILE A 164 -4.44 -19.92 -9.78
C ILE A 164 -5.82 -19.37 -10.07
N ASN A 165 -6.50 -18.89 -9.02
CA ASN A 165 -7.82 -18.29 -9.12
C ASN A 165 -7.85 -16.94 -8.39
N PRO A 166 -8.56 -15.91 -8.92
CA PRO A 166 -8.67 -14.64 -8.24
C PRO A 166 -9.49 -14.77 -6.96
N THR A 167 -9.16 -13.96 -5.97
CA THR A 167 -10.06 -13.78 -4.83
C THR A 167 -11.24 -12.91 -5.21
N GLU A 168 -12.31 -12.98 -4.41
CA GLU A 168 -13.54 -12.25 -4.66
C GLU A 168 -13.32 -10.73 -4.63
N LYS A 169 -13.90 -10.01 -5.61
CA LYS A 169 -13.99 -8.55 -5.58
C LYS A 169 -15.05 -8.14 -4.56
N LYS A 170 -14.74 -7.10 -3.78
CA LYS A 170 -15.71 -6.52 -2.87
C LYS A 170 -16.75 -5.68 -3.64
N LYS A 171 -17.89 -5.44 -2.99
CA LYS A 171 -18.98 -4.68 -3.59
C LYS A 171 -18.59 -3.26 -3.99
N HIS A 172 -17.75 -2.63 -3.19
CA HIS A 172 -17.32 -1.25 -3.39
C HIS A 172 -15.79 -1.13 -3.39
N LEU A 173 -15.32 -0.14 -4.16
CA LEU A 173 -13.91 0.27 -4.20
C LEU A 173 -13.81 1.70 -3.66
N ILE A 174 -12.92 1.91 -2.68
CA ILE A 174 -12.60 3.22 -2.14
C ILE A 174 -11.17 3.62 -2.51
N GLU A 175 -10.97 4.81 -3.10
CA GLU A 175 -9.63 5.36 -3.35
C GLU A 175 -9.28 6.39 -2.29
N PHE A 176 -8.10 6.29 -1.69
CA PHE A 176 -7.56 7.24 -0.73
C PHE A 176 -6.47 8.09 -1.39
N ILE A 177 -6.65 9.39 -1.39
CA ILE A 177 -5.68 10.37 -1.89
C ILE A 177 -5.15 11.15 -0.71
N GLY A 178 -3.82 11.16 -0.49
CA GLY A 178 -3.29 11.83 0.68
C GLY A 178 -1.78 11.98 0.74
N ASP A 179 -1.34 12.36 1.91
CA ASP A 179 0.06 12.62 2.26
C ASP A 179 0.67 11.51 3.14
N SER A 180 1.63 11.86 3.98
CA SER A 180 2.31 10.96 4.93
C SER A 180 1.34 10.25 5.90
N ILE A 181 0.24 10.90 6.29
CA ILE A 181 -0.76 10.31 7.18
C ILE A 181 -1.42 9.09 6.49
N THR A 182 -1.73 9.22 5.21
CA THR A 182 -2.32 8.16 4.39
C THR A 182 -1.31 7.07 4.06
N CYS A 183 -0.03 7.43 3.84
CA CYS A 183 1.05 6.47 3.63
C CYS A 183 1.37 5.62 4.88
N GLY A 184 1.02 6.10 6.09
CA GLY A 184 1.38 5.45 7.35
C GLY A 184 2.81 5.73 7.79
N PHE A 185 3.33 6.93 7.50
CA PHE A 185 4.68 7.38 7.86
C PHE A 185 4.93 7.24 9.36
N GLY A 186 5.95 6.46 9.72
CA GLY A 186 6.39 6.29 11.11
C GLY A 186 5.32 5.83 12.10
N ILE A 187 4.21 5.25 11.62
CA ILE A 187 3.02 4.92 12.42
C ILE A 187 3.29 3.91 13.54
N GLU A 188 4.28 3.03 13.36
CA GLU A 188 4.71 2.03 14.35
C GLU A 188 5.92 2.49 15.17
N SER A 189 6.40 3.72 14.98
CA SER A 189 7.46 4.31 15.81
C SER A 189 6.99 4.44 17.26
N LYS A 190 7.93 4.30 18.19
CA LYS A 190 7.66 4.36 19.63
C LYS A 190 7.85 5.76 20.22
N ALA A 191 8.49 6.65 19.47
CA ALA A 191 8.77 8.01 19.95
C ALA A 191 8.70 9.02 18.81
N SER A 192 8.17 10.20 19.14
CA SER A 192 7.96 11.30 18.19
C SER A 192 9.25 11.92 17.64
N TYR A 193 10.39 11.69 18.28
CA TYR A 193 11.69 12.17 17.83
C TYR A 193 12.45 11.18 16.93
N GLU A 194 11.93 9.96 16.74
CA GLU A 194 12.56 9.00 15.84
C GLU A 194 12.52 9.50 14.40
N PHE A 195 13.61 9.21 13.67
CA PHE A 195 13.66 9.49 12.24
C PHE A 195 12.83 8.47 11.46
N PHE A 196 12.50 8.82 10.23
CA PHE A 196 11.82 7.93 9.32
C PHE A 196 12.64 6.67 9.05
N ASP A 197 11.96 5.54 9.13
CA ASP A 197 12.47 4.24 8.69
C ASP A 197 11.27 3.41 8.20
N THR A 198 11.42 2.74 7.06
CA THR A 198 10.36 1.89 6.49
C THR A 198 9.95 0.74 7.40
N SER A 199 10.80 0.34 8.38
CA SER A 199 10.44 -0.63 9.41
C SER A 199 9.33 -0.14 10.34
N THR A 200 9.10 1.17 10.42
CA THR A 200 8.03 1.78 11.22
C THR A 200 6.89 2.33 10.36
N GLN A 201 7.02 2.28 9.03
CA GLN A 201 5.96 2.67 8.11
C GLN A 201 5.07 1.47 7.79
N ASN A 202 3.76 1.60 8.00
CA ASN A 202 2.83 0.49 7.78
C ASN A 202 1.46 0.97 7.34
N PHE A 203 1.15 0.80 6.05
CA PHE A 203 -0.15 1.16 5.50
C PHE A 203 -1.32 0.42 6.18
N GLU A 204 -1.15 -0.83 6.59
CA GLU A 204 -2.23 -1.62 7.22
C GLU A 204 -2.66 -1.09 8.61
N LYS A 205 -1.94 -0.14 9.16
CA LYS A 205 -2.26 0.53 10.43
C LYS A 205 -2.93 1.89 10.24
N THR A 206 -3.03 2.37 8.99
CA THR A 206 -3.61 3.69 8.68
C THR A 206 -5.14 3.71 8.82
N TYR A 207 -5.68 4.91 9.02
CA TYR A 207 -7.12 5.14 9.00
C TYR A 207 -7.79 4.62 7.71
N ALA A 208 -7.07 4.74 6.58
CA ALA A 208 -7.54 4.32 5.26
C ALA A 208 -7.77 2.82 5.19
N TYR A 209 -6.76 2.03 5.58
CA TYR A 209 -6.88 0.57 5.62
C TYR A 209 -7.92 0.10 6.64
N ILE A 210 -7.93 0.71 7.83
CA ILE A 210 -8.88 0.37 8.90
C ILE A 210 -10.32 0.63 8.43
N ALA A 211 -10.60 1.78 7.82
CA ALA A 211 -11.93 2.09 7.30
C ALA A 211 -12.36 1.09 6.22
N SER A 212 -11.48 0.80 5.24
CA SER A 212 -11.79 -0.16 4.17
C SER A 212 -12.10 -1.56 4.71
N LYS A 213 -11.38 -2.01 5.74
CA LYS A 213 -11.63 -3.30 6.40
C LYS A 213 -12.94 -3.34 7.18
N LEU A 214 -13.28 -2.26 7.91
CA LEU A 214 -14.54 -2.16 8.66
C LEU A 214 -15.77 -2.11 7.75
N LEU A 215 -15.61 -1.59 6.53
CA LEU A 215 -16.64 -1.52 5.50
C LEU A 215 -16.73 -2.77 4.62
N ASP A 216 -15.74 -3.64 4.70
CA ASP A 216 -15.54 -4.76 3.79
C ASP A 216 -15.47 -4.31 2.31
N PHE A 217 -14.71 -3.24 2.05
CA PHE A 217 -14.48 -2.67 0.72
C PHE A 217 -13.08 -2.99 0.20
N ASP A 218 -12.95 -3.05 -1.12
CA ASP A 218 -11.65 -2.98 -1.78
C ASP A 218 -11.12 -1.55 -1.71
N TYR A 219 -9.81 -1.38 -1.81
CA TYR A 219 -9.20 -0.05 -1.71
C TYR A 219 -8.12 0.17 -2.77
N SER A 220 -7.84 1.43 -3.02
CA SER A 220 -6.71 1.95 -3.79
C SER A 220 -6.12 3.14 -3.07
N THR A 221 -4.85 3.45 -3.30
CA THR A 221 -4.21 4.62 -2.71
C THR A 221 -3.39 5.39 -3.71
N VAL A 222 -3.35 6.71 -3.52
CA VAL A 222 -2.40 7.64 -4.13
C VAL A 222 -1.90 8.54 -3.04
N CYS A 223 -0.79 8.21 -2.44
CA CYS A 223 -0.25 8.99 -1.33
C CYS A 223 1.26 9.17 -1.40
N TYR A 224 1.71 10.33 -0.97
CA TYR A 224 3.12 10.72 -0.96
C TYR A 224 3.39 11.61 0.24
N SER A 225 4.36 11.25 1.07
CA SER A 225 4.78 12.08 2.20
C SER A 225 5.22 13.48 1.75
N GLY A 226 4.84 14.50 2.53
CA GLY A 226 5.11 15.90 2.21
C GLY A 226 4.27 16.49 1.07
N CYS A 227 3.26 15.75 0.57
CA CYS A 227 2.46 16.21 -0.56
C CYS A 227 1.27 17.07 -0.11
N GLY A 228 0.98 18.10 -0.87
CA GLY A 228 -0.19 18.97 -0.69
C GLY A 228 -0.82 19.37 -2.02
N ILE A 229 -1.71 20.34 -1.98
CA ILE A 229 -2.33 20.93 -3.18
C ILE A 229 -1.40 21.96 -3.81
N ILE A 230 -0.84 22.85 -3.00
CA ILE A 230 0.03 23.95 -3.44
C ILE A 230 1.48 23.80 -2.98
N THR A 231 1.78 22.82 -2.15
CA THR A 231 3.12 22.61 -1.56
C THR A 231 4.21 22.61 -2.63
N PRO A 232 5.21 23.49 -2.55
CA PRO A 232 6.25 23.60 -3.56
C PRO A 232 7.02 22.28 -3.77
N GLY A 233 7.18 21.86 -5.04
CA GLY A 233 7.89 20.63 -5.40
C GLY A 233 7.14 19.34 -5.09
N SER A 234 5.99 19.37 -4.38
CA SER A 234 5.24 18.18 -3.99
C SER A 234 3.72 18.39 -4.07
N LYS A 235 3.24 18.65 -5.30
CA LYS A 235 1.82 18.94 -5.56
C LYS A 235 1.05 17.70 -6.01
N MET A 236 0.00 17.32 -5.29
CA MET A 236 -0.87 16.19 -5.64
C MET A 236 -1.55 16.35 -7.02
N PRO A 237 -1.99 17.53 -7.47
CA PRO A 237 -2.55 17.71 -8.81
C PRO A 237 -1.64 17.19 -9.95
N GLN A 238 -0.32 17.24 -9.75
CA GLN A 238 0.67 16.76 -10.73
C GLN A 238 0.95 15.24 -10.61
N ARG A 239 0.53 14.61 -9.52
CA ARG A 239 0.85 13.22 -9.16
C ARG A 239 -0.34 12.28 -9.28
N TYR A 240 -1.55 12.82 -9.15
CA TYR A 240 -2.78 12.02 -9.08
C TYR A 240 -3.01 11.13 -10.30
N THR A 241 -2.67 11.64 -11.50
CA THR A 241 -2.88 10.87 -12.73
C THR A 241 -1.79 9.83 -13.00
N LYS A 242 -0.70 9.83 -12.24
CA LYS A 242 0.43 8.91 -12.44
C LYS A 242 0.26 7.61 -11.67
N VAL A 243 0.81 6.53 -12.19
CA VAL A 243 0.93 5.28 -11.44
C VAL A 243 1.81 5.48 -10.20
N ASN A 244 2.99 6.06 -10.40
CA ASN A 244 3.94 6.45 -9.37
C ASN A 244 4.95 7.44 -9.99
N VAL A 245 5.11 8.63 -9.40
CA VAL A 245 6.00 9.67 -9.97
C VAL A 245 7.49 9.34 -9.90
N TYR A 246 7.89 8.34 -9.13
CA TYR A 246 9.30 7.94 -8.98
C TYR A 246 9.75 6.87 -9.99
N ILE A 247 8.84 6.34 -10.83
CA ILE A 247 9.17 5.34 -11.86
C ILE A 247 9.17 5.90 -13.28
N GLY A 248 8.97 7.20 -13.42
CA GLY A 248 8.87 7.90 -14.72
C GLY A 248 7.46 8.38 -15.03
N ASP A 249 7.24 8.79 -16.26
CA ASP A 249 5.98 9.42 -16.70
C ASP A 249 4.96 8.37 -17.16
N LEU A 250 4.53 7.51 -16.23
CA LEU A 250 3.54 6.47 -16.47
C LEU A 250 2.18 6.89 -15.97
N GLU A 251 1.23 7.12 -16.88
CA GLU A 251 -0.14 7.48 -16.56
C GLU A 251 -0.93 6.28 -15.99
N TRP A 252 -1.81 6.56 -15.02
CA TRP A 252 -2.79 5.59 -14.55
C TRP A 252 -3.98 5.51 -15.51
N ASP A 253 -4.43 4.31 -15.82
CA ASP A 253 -5.56 4.08 -16.70
C ASP A 253 -6.89 4.15 -15.94
N PHE A 254 -7.54 5.31 -16.00
CA PHE A 254 -8.85 5.55 -15.40
C PHE A 254 -10.03 4.98 -16.22
N THR A 255 -9.78 4.37 -17.37
CA THR A 255 -10.86 3.86 -18.24
C THR A 255 -11.34 2.48 -17.83
N LYS A 256 -10.52 1.71 -17.12
CA LYS A 256 -10.83 0.35 -16.69
C LYS A 256 -11.89 0.34 -15.60
N ASN A 257 -13.02 -0.33 -15.83
CA ASN A 257 -14.11 -0.43 -14.86
C ASN A 257 -13.69 -1.05 -13.53
N GLU A 258 -12.72 -1.96 -13.55
CA GLU A 258 -12.20 -2.64 -12.36
C GLU A 258 -11.42 -1.74 -11.41
N THR A 259 -11.01 -0.55 -11.87
CA THR A 259 -10.24 0.42 -11.09
C THR A 259 -11.02 1.70 -10.75
N LYS A 260 -12.29 1.79 -11.17
CA LYS A 260 -13.14 2.95 -10.87
C LYS A 260 -13.63 2.90 -9.42
N PRO A 261 -13.27 3.89 -8.58
CA PRO A 261 -13.75 3.95 -7.22
C PRO A 261 -15.20 4.41 -7.15
N ASP A 262 -15.98 3.81 -6.25
CA ASP A 262 -17.30 4.31 -5.86
C ASP A 262 -17.17 5.52 -4.92
N ILE A 263 -16.12 5.52 -4.12
CA ILE A 263 -15.85 6.53 -3.10
C ILE A 263 -14.39 6.96 -3.21
N ILE A 264 -14.14 8.26 -3.09
CA ILE A 264 -12.81 8.84 -3.00
C ILE A 264 -12.70 9.62 -1.71
N VAL A 265 -11.69 9.30 -0.89
CA VAL A 265 -11.37 10.07 0.31
C VAL A 265 -10.10 10.85 0.06
N ILE A 266 -10.17 12.17 0.26
CA ILE A 266 -9.03 13.10 0.10
C ILE A 266 -8.64 13.60 1.48
N ASN A 267 -7.41 13.32 1.91
CA ASN A 267 -6.79 13.84 3.14
C ASN A 267 -5.54 14.63 2.77
N LEU A 268 -5.72 15.88 2.41
CA LEU A 268 -4.67 16.82 1.99
C LEU A 268 -4.88 18.19 2.61
N GLY A 269 -3.79 18.93 2.76
CA GLY A 269 -3.78 20.27 3.34
C GLY A 269 -2.74 20.44 4.47
N THR A 270 -2.37 19.35 5.14
CA THR A 270 -1.42 19.39 6.25
C THR A 270 -0.10 20.05 5.83
N ASN A 271 0.42 19.74 4.65
CA ASN A 271 1.65 20.31 4.12
C ASN A 271 1.45 21.67 3.43
N ASP A 272 0.21 22.08 3.21
CA ASP A 272 -0.14 23.37 2.58
C ASP A 272 -0.33 24.48 3.59
N LYS A 273 -0.59 24.14 4.87
CA LYS A 273 -1.07 25.06 5.90
C LYS A 273 -0.30 26.37 5.95
N ASP A 274 1.02 26.31 6.10
CA ASP A 274 1.83 27.51 6.25
C ASP A 274 1.85 28.37 4.98
N PHE A 275 1.83 27.75 3.81
CA PHE A 275 1.73 28.45 2.53
C PHE A 275 0.34 29.06 2.34
N ALA A 276 -0.72 28.29 2.56
CA ALA A 276 -2.10 28.73 2.35
C ALA A 276 -2.50 29.90 3.25
N LEU A 277 -2.06 29.91 4.51
CA LEU A 277 -2.39 30.94 5.49
C LEU A 277 -1.48 32.17 5.37
N SER A 278 -0.26 32.04 4.78
CA SER A 278 0.69 33.14 4.62
C SER A 278 0.38 34.02 3.41
N PHE A 279 -0.26 33.49 2.37
CA PHE A 279 -0.58 34.26 1.17
C PHE A 279 -1.91 35.00 1.33
N LYS A 280 -1.83 36.35 1.41
CA LYS A 280 -3.01 37.25 1.53
C LYS A 280 -4.00 37.19 0.37
N GLU A 281 -3.67 36.53 -0.72
CA GLU A 281 -4.47 36.52 -1.97
C GLU A 281 -5.57 35.44 -2.03
N GLY A 282 -5.74 34.63 -0.96
CA GLY A 282 -6.89 33.73 -0.82
C GLY A 282 -7.09 32.70 -1.97
N THR A 283 -6.02 32.30 -2.64
CA THR A 283 -6.12 31.39 -3.80
C THR A 283 -6.35 29.93 -3.44
N TYR A 284 -6.10 29.53 -2.20
CA TYR A 284 -6.17 28.14 -1.77
C TYR A 284 -7.53 27.46 -2.03
N PRO A 285 -8.71 28.11 -1.77
CA PRO A 285 -10.01 27.54 -2.14
C PRO A 285 -10.10 27.23 -3.64
N TYR A 286 -9.59 28.12 -4.47
CA TYR A 286 -9.58 27.94 -5.93
C TYR A 286 -8.67 26.78 -6.35
N ASP A 287 -7.48 26.68 -5.79
CA ASP A 287 -6.53 25.60 -6.09
C ASP A 287 -7.10 24.24 -5.63
N TYR A 288 -7.72 24.20 -4.45
CA TYR A 288 -8.37 23.00 -3.93
C TYR A 288 -9.57 22.59 -4.83
N ALA A 289 -10.41 23.56 -5.21
CA ALA A 289 -11.51 23.31 -6.15
C ALA A 289 -11.03 22.79 -7.50
N ASN A 290 -9.93 23.31 -8.04
CA ASN A 290 -9.35 22.82 -9.30
C ASN A 290 -8.86 21.38 -9.18
N PHE A 291 -8.28 21.01 -8.04
CA PHE A 291 -7.92 19.62 -7.79
C PHE A 291 -9.15 18.72 -7.71
N LEU A 292 -10.21 19.16 -7.02
CA LEU A 292 -11.48 18.42 -6.98
C LEU A 292 -12.10 18.24 -8.38
N LYS A 293 -12.03 19.27 -9.24
CA LYS A 293 -12.46 19.15 -10.66
C LYS A 293 -11.63 18.10 -11.41
N LEU A 294 -10.31 18.05 -11.21
CA LEU A 294 -9.47 17.03 -11.81
C LEU A 294 -9.90 15.63 -11.36
N VAL A 295 -10.11 15.43 -10.05
CA VAL A 295 -10.55 14.15 -9.49
C VAL A 295 -11.92 13.76 -10.04
N ARG A 296 -12.88 14.69 -10.05
CA ARG A 296 -14.23 14.49 -10.59
C ARG A 296 -14.22 14.12 -12.06
N ASN A 297 -13.42 14.81 -12.88
CA ASN A 297 -13.31 14.52 -14.32
C ASN A 297 -12.78 13.10 -14.60
N LYS A 298 -11.92 12.58 -13.72
CA LYS A 298 -11.43 11.20 -13.81
C LYS A 298 -12.44 10.18 -13.26
N ASN A 299 -13.30 10.58 -12.34
CA ASN A 299 -14.24 9.71 -11.63
C ASN A 299 -15.63 10.39 -11.53
N PRO A 300 -16.39 10.45 -12.63
CA PRO A 300 -17.60 11.26 -12.72
C PRO A 300 -18.71 10.83 -11.74
N ASP A 301 -18.75 9.56 -11.36
CA ASP A 301 -19.83 9.00 -10.56
C ASP A 301 -19.48 8.87 -9.06
N ALA A 302 -18.19 8.98 -8.70
CA ALA A 302 -17.72 8.73 -7.34
C ALA A 302 -18.29 9.75 -6.32
N ILE A 303 -18.51 9.26 -5.10
CA ILE A 303 -18.67 10.15 -3.93
C ILE A 303 -17.29 10.63 -3.52
N ILE A 304 -17.09 11.93 -3.34
CA ILE A 304 -15.82 12.50 -2.88
C ILE A 304 -15.99 12.99 -1.45
N ILE A 305 -15.10 12.56 -0.55
CA ILE A 305 -15.10 12.92 0.86
C ILE A 305 -13.76 13.57 1.19
N CYS A 306 -13.75 14.86 1.42
CA CYS A 306 -12.59 15.62 1.85
C CYS A 306 -12.52 15.62 3.37
N ILE A 307 -11.44 15.11 3.93
CA ILE A 307 -11.18 15.08 5.37
C ILE A 307 -9.93 15.89 5.69
N TYR A 308 -9.89 16.55 6.85
CA TYR A 308 -8.76 17.38 7.27
C TYR A 308 -8.71 17.51 8.78
N GLY A 309 -7.54 17.89 9.35
CA GLY A 309 -7.38 18.29 10.75
C GLY A 309 -6.62 17.31 11.62
N MET A 310 -6.27 16.14 11.13
CA MET A 310 -5.64 15.07 11.93
C MET A 310 -4.30 15.47 12.60
N MET A 311 -3.55 16.36 11.99
CA MET A 311 -2.31 16.95 12.56
C MET A 311 -2.50 18.44 12.91
N GLY A 312 -3.73 18.85 13.24
CA GLY A 312 -4.05 20.25 13.60
C GLY A 312 -4.27 21.15 12.38
N GLY A 313 -4.21 22.48 12.63
CA GLY A 313 -4.41 23.47 11.56
C GLY A 313 -5.86 23.61 11.11
N HIS A 314 -6.80 23.49 12.02
CA HIS A 314 -8.23 23.48 11.76
C HIS A 314 -8.73 24.72 10.98
N GLU A 315 -8.01 25.85 11.09
CA GLU A 315 -8.27 27.09 10.37
C GLU A 315 -8.24 26.91 8.85
N LEU A 316 -7.41 26.01 8.32
CA LEU A 316 -7.34 25.72 6.88
C LEU A 316 -8.61 25.03 6.37
N PHE A 317 -9.35 24.34 7.23
CA PHE A 317 -10.56 23.64 6.83
C PHE A 317 -11.64 24.59 6.28
N TYR A 318 -11.69 25.83 6.74
CA TYR A 318 -12.62 26.82 6.19
C TYR A 318 -12.33 27.11 4.72
N LEU A 319 -11.06 27.22 4.33
CA LEU A 319 -10.63 27.42 2.95
C LEU A 319 -10.91 26.18 2.09
N ILE A 320 -10.70 24.97 2.64
CA ILE A 320 -11.08 23.70 1.99
C ILE A 320 -12.58 23.67 1.73
N LYS A 321 -13.39 24.02 2.73
CA LYS A 321 -14.85 24.05 2.65
C LYS A 321 -15.35 25.05 1.61
N GLU A 322 -14.78 26.25 1.56
CA GLU A 322 -15.07 27.24 0.52
C GLU A 322 -14.80 26.69 -0.89
N GLY A 323 -13.65 26.00 -1.08
CA GLY A 323 -13.33 25.34 -2.33
C GLY A 323 -14.36 24.26 -2.72
N ILE A 324 -14.81 23.44 -1.77
CA ILE A 324 -15.86 22.42 -1.99
C ILE A 324 -17.18 23.09 -2.40
N GLU A 325 -17.65 24.08 -1.64
CA GLU A 325 -18.93 24.77 -1.84
C GLU A 325 -18.98 25.49 -3.18
N SER A 326 -17.83 26.00 -3.67
CA SER A 326 -17.74 26.68 -4.97
C SER A 326 -18.13 25.80 -6.15
N LEU A 327 -17.99 24.46 -6.02
CA LEU A 327 -18.26 23.49 -7.09
C LEU A 327 -19.75 23.19 -7.25
N LYS A 328 -20.57 23.40 -6.23
CA LYS A 328 -22.01 23.06 -6.20
C LYS A 328 -22.27 21.60 -6.60
N ASP A 329 -21.41 20.68 -6.20
CA ASP A 329 -21.49 19.25 -6.46
C ASP A 329 -22.01 18.55 -5.19
N ASP A 330 -23.22 17.99 -5.25
CA ASP A 330 -23.92 17.35 -4.13
C ASP A 330 -23.31 16.00 -3.69
N LYS A 331 -22.36 15.49 -4.47
CA LYS A 331 -21.58 14.27 -4.14
C LYS A 331 -20.21 14.58 -3.55
N ILE A 332 -19.92 15.85 -3.18
CA ILE A 332 -18.66 16.23 -2.51
C ILE A 332 -18.97 16.68 -1.09
N TYR A 333 -18.33 16.02 -0.12
CA TYR A 333 -18.52 16.26 1.31
C TYR A 333 -17.21 16.71 1.97
N GLY A 334 -17.29 17.58 2.97
CA GLY A 334 -16.15 18.03 3.78
C GLY A 334 -16.36 17.71 5.25
N TYR A 335 -15.34 17.09 5.90
CA TYR A 335 -15.37 16.76 7.33
C TYR A 335 -14.09 17.19 8.02
N LEU A 336 -14.23 17.92 9.13
CA LEU A 336 -13.13 18.19 10.03
C LEU A 336 -12.97 17.03 11.00
N PHE A 337 -11.78 16.43 11.00
CA PHE A 337 -11.43 15.36 11.91
C PHE A 337 -10.78 15.91 13.17
N PRO A 338 -10.92 15.22 14.31
CA PRO A 338 -10.23 15.62 15.52
C PRO A 338 -8.71 15.47 15.36
N GLU A 339 -7.99 16.44 15.92
CA GLU A 339 -6.52 16.39 15.97
C GLU A 339 -6.02 15.22 16.82
N GLN A 340 -4.86 14.68 16.47
CA GLN A 340 -4.16 13.70 17.30
C GLN A 340 -3.90 14.27 18.70
N LYS A 341 -4.03 13.42 19.71
CA LYS A 341 -3.80 13.84 21.09
C LYS A 341 -2.48 13.30 21.61
N GLY A 342 -1.74 14.10 22.36
CA GLY A 342 -0.49 13.69 22.97
C GLY A 342 -0.62 12.50 23.91
N GLU A 343 -1.79 12.31 24.56
CA GLU A 343 -2.12 11.16 25.42
C GLU A 343 -2.18 9.83 24.66
N ASP A 344 -2.48 9.85 23.36
CA ASP A 344 -2.47 8.67 22.50
C ASP A 344 -1.04 8.31 22.06
N GLY A 345 -0.07 9.16 22.31
CA GLY A 345 1.28 9.07 21.77
C GLY A 345 1.36 9.52 20.30
N MET A 346 2.57 9.58 19.79
CA MET A 346 2.87 9.97 18.40
C MET A 346 3.83 8.99 17.77
N GLY A 347 3.72 8.83 16.47
CA GLY A 347 4.69 8.15 15.62
C GLY A 347 5.91 9.02 15.31
N ALA A 348 6.79 8.57 14.42
CA ALA A 348 8.01 9.28 14.05
C ALA A 348 7.72 10.70 13.57
N GLN A 349 8.58 11.65 13.94
CA GLN A 349 8.50 13.06 13.52
C GLN A 349 7.10 13.67 13.73
N LEU A 350 6.51 13.41 14.91
CA LEU A 350 5.20 13.92 15.33
C LEU A 350 4.01 13.43 14.47
N HIS A 351 4.19 12.40 13.64
CA HIS A 351 3.10 11.82 12.85
C HIS A 351 2.13 11.02 13.74
N PRO A 352 0.90 10.79 13.26
CA PRO A 352 -0.06 9.99 13.99
C PRO A 352 0.37 8.52 14.12
N ASN A 353 0.23 7.97 15.32
CA ASN A 353 0.47 6.55 15.60
C ASN A 353 -0.75 5.67 15.29
N GLU A 354 -0.65 4.37 15.59
CA GLU A 354 -1.73 3.38 15.39
C GLU A 354 -3.01 3.72 16.15
N ILE A 355 -2.91 4.30 17.36
CA ILE A 355 -4.08 4.58 18.21
C ILE A 355 -4.94 5.66 17.58
N SER A 356 -4.34 6.77 17.17
CA SER A 356 -5.03 7.87 16.49
C SER A 356 -5.64 7.40 15.17
N ASN A 357 -4.87 6.67 14.35
CA ASN A 357 -5.34 6.13 13.09
C ASN A 357 -6.54 5.17 13.26
N LYS A 358 -6.55 4.35 14.31
CA LYS A 358 -7.68 3.45 14.62
C LYS A 358 -8.96 4.21 14.97
N LYS A 359 -8.84 5.32 15.70
CA LYS A 359 -9.99 6.20 16.01
C LYS A 359 -10.57 6.80 14.73
N TRP A 360 -9.72 7.40 13.89
CA TRP A 360 -10.14 8.03 12.64
C TRP A 360 -10.67 7.03 11.59
N GLY A 361 -10.08 5.84 11.51
CA GLY A 361 -10.59 4.80 10.63
C GLY A 361 -12.00 4.36 10.97
N LYS A 362 -12.34 4.25 12.27
CA LYS A 362 -13.70 3.98 12.73
C LYS A 362 -14.66 5.12 12.38
N GLN A 363 -14.27 6.37 12.70
CA GLN A 363 -15.07 7.55 12.40
C GLN A 363 -15.34 7.67 10.89
N LEU A 364 -14.33 7.45 10.04
CA LEU A 364 -14.49 7.48 8.59
C LEU A 364 -15.45 6.40 8.10
N ALA A 365 -15.34 5.20 8.64
CA ALA A 365 -16.24 4.10 8.27
C ALA A 365 -17.71 4.42 8.61
N GLU A 366 -17.96 5.06 9.76
CA GLU A 366 -19.31 5.53 10.15
C GLU A 366 -19.81 6.60 9.18
N ILE A 367 -19.01 7.62 8.89
CA ILE A 367 -19.36 8.67 7.92
C ILE A 367 -19.74 8.07 6.56
N ILE A 368 -18.96 7.12 6.06
CA ILE A 368 -19.21 6.48 4.76
C ILE A 368 -20.52 5.69 4.80
N LYS A 369 -20.79 4.94 5.87
CA LYS A 369 -22.09 4.23 6.03
C LYS A 369 -23.26 5.18 5.99
N ASP A 370 -23.20 6.26 6.77
CA ASP A 370 -24.26 7.28 6.81
C ASP A 370 -24.54 7.91 5.43
N ILE A 371 -23.49 8.13 4.63
CA ILE A 371 -23.65 8.68 3.27
C ILE A 371 -24.30 7.65 2.35
N LEU A 372 -23.93 6.39 2.44
CA LEU A 372 -24.47 5.32 1.60
C LEU A 372 -25.92 4.96 1.95
N GLU A 373 -26.31 5.06 3.22
CA GLU A 373 -27.69 4.81 3.69
C GLU A 373 -28.69 5.91 3.30
N LYS A 374 -28.20 7.13 3.03
CA LYS A 374 -29.05 8.28 2.61
C LYS A 374 -29.35 8.31 1.11
N LYS A 375 -28.77 7.40 0.35
CA LYS A 375 -29.01 7.22 -1.11
C LYS A 375 -29.96 6.06 -1.39
#